data_c937bfb4ee34efd5e69571339ba54900
#
_entry.id   c937bfb4ee34efd5e69571339ba54900
#
_cell.length_a   1.000
_cell.length_b   1.000
_cell.length_c   1.000
_cell.angle_alpha   90.00
_cell.angle_beta   90.00
_cell.angle_gamma   90.00
#
_symmetry.space_group_name_H-M   'P 1'
#
loop_
_entity.id
_entity.type
_entity.pdbx_description
1 polymer ?
#
loop_
_entity_poly.entity_id
_entity_poly.type
_entity_poly.pdbx_seq_one_letter_code
_entity_poly.pdbx_strand_id
1 'polypeptide(L)'
;MSNKTLRFLIAEGEHLQRIKIEKMLNQLGYYRIAPLSSFDEVQALTRSNGVTFDLLIINTALMRGHPIDLLKYCRENLMIRHALIYDGECAQRSVMPVSASQTLHLSLSQSPDFNALCRCLEALDPAAMARVAGMSPTR
;
A
#
# COMPACT_ATOMS: atom_id res chain seq x y z
N MET A 1 -3.93 13.02 -15.46
CA MET A 1 -2.61 12.42 -15.26
C MET A 1 -2.48 11.84 -13.89
N SER A 2 -1.78 10.73 -13.79
CA SER A 2 -1.52 10.17 -12.48
C SER A 2 -0.53 11.07 -11.74
N ASN A 3 -0.62 11.05 -10.43
CA ASN A 3 0.27 11.85 -9.59
C ASN A 3 1.53 11.06 -9.32
N LYS A 4 2.53 11.26 -10.16
CA LYS A 4 3.78 10.50 -10.08
C LYS A 4 4.64 10.88 -8.88
N THR A 5 4.25 11.92 -8.15
CA THR A 5 4.99 12.29 -6.95
C THR A 5 4.55 11.49 -5.72
N LEU A 6 3.52 10.67 -5.85
CA LEU A 6 3.09 9.83 -4.74
C LEU A 6 4.22 8.91 -4.29
N ARG A 7 4.36 8.78 -2.99
CA ARG A 7 5.41 7.97 -2.38
C ARG A 7 4.82 6.73 -1.76
N PHE A 8 5.46 5.60 -2.00
CA PHE A 8 4.97 4.31 -1.56
C PHE A 8 5.99 3.59 -0.69
N LEU A 9 5.49 2.89 0.32
CA LEU A 9 6.30 1.94 1.08
C LEU A 9 5.73 0.55 0.81
N ILE A 10 6.61 -0.39 0.49
CA ILE A 10 6.22 -1.79 0.36
C ILE A 10 6.95 -2.56 1.45
N ALA A 11 6.20 -3.07 2.42
CA ALA A 11 6.77 -3.83 3.52
C ALA A 11 6.38 -5.29 3.35
N GLU A 12 7.29 -6.08 2.82
CA GLU A 12 7.06 -7.47 2.47
C GLU A 12 8.37 -8.24 2.69
N GLY A 13 8.31 -9.29 3.48
CA GLY A 13 9.50 -10.05 3.79
C GLY A 13 10.00 -10.93 2.67
N GLU A 14 9.11 -11.37 1.77
CA GLU A 14 9.50 -12.21 0.67
C GLU A 14 9.98 -11.36 -0.51
N HIS A 15 11.21 -11.63 -0.93
CA HIS A 15 11.84 -10.84 -1.97
C HIS A 15 11.05 -10.83 -3.28
N LEU A 16 10.64 -12.02 -3.74
CA LEU A 16 9.93 -12.11 -5.01
C LEU A 16 8.57 -11.42 -4.94
N GLN A 17 7.88 -11.56 -3.82
CA GLN A 17 6.59 -10.91 -3.65
C GLN A 17 6.74 -9.40 -3.61
N ARG A 18 7.79 -8.92 -2.96
CA ARG A 18 8.06 -7.49 -2.88
C ARG A 18 8.31 -6.91 -4.27
N ILE A 19 9.12 -7.60 -5.07
CA ILE A 19 9.41 -7.17 -6.44
C ILE A 19 8.14 -7.17 -7.28
N LYS A 20 7.29 -8.18 -7.09
CA LYS A 20 6.05 -8.27 -7.85
C LYS A 20 5.16 -7.06 -7.61
N ILE A 21 5.03 -6.66 -6.35
CA ILE A 21 4.21 -5.48 -6.01
C ILE A 21 4.83 -4.23 -6.63
N GLU A 22 6.14 -4.10 -6.52
CA GLU A 22 6.82 -2.94 -7.06
C GLU A 22 6.60 -2.83 -8.57
N LYS A 23 6.70 -3.96 -9.26
CA LYS A 23 6.50 -3.95 -10.71
C LYS A 23 5.09 -3.56 -11.10
N MET A 24 4.11 -3.98 -10.31
CA MET A 24 2.74 -3.58 -10.60
C MET A 24 2.55 -2.08 -10.45
N LEU A 25 3.18 -1.49 -9.44
CA LEU A 25 3.12 -0.04 -9.28
C LEU A 25 3.84 0.66 -10.42
N ASN A 26 4.96 0.11 -10.86
CA ASN A 26 5.69 0.68 -12.00
C ASN A 26 4.84 0.68 -13.25
N GLN A 27 4.08 -0.38 -13.47
CA GLN A 27 3.20 -0.46 -14.62
C GLN A 27 2.14 0.61 -14.60
N LEU A 28 1.77 1.05 -13.40
CA LEU A 28 0.78 2.12 -13.24
C LEU A 28 1.41 3.50 -13.26
N GLY A 29 2.72 3.58 -13.38
CA GLY A 29 3.39 4.86 -13.52
C GLY A 29 3.99 5.42 -12.24
N TYR A 30 4.04 4.62 -11.19
CA TYR A 30 4.58 5.09 -9.91
C TYR A 30 5.96 4.49 -9.68
N TYR A 31 6.92 5.36 -9.35
CA TYR A 31 8.30 4.94 -9.21
C TYR A 31 8.95 5.36 -7.89
N ARG A 32 8.28 6.19 -7.09
CA ARG A 32 8.82 6.61 -5.80
C ARG A 32 8.43 5.58 -4.75
N ILE A 33 9.16 4.48 -4.75
CA ILE A 33 8.82 3.30 -3.95
C ILE A 33 10.02 2.93 -3.09
N ALA A 34 9.78 2.73 -1.80
CA ALA A 34 10.79 2.23 -0.88
C ALA A 34 10.41 0.80 -0.49
N PRO A 35 11.12 -0.20 -1.00
CA PRO A 35 10.85 -1.59 -0.62
C PRO A 35 11.55 -1.92 0.69
N LEU A 36 10.80 -2.49 1.63
CA LEU A 36 11.31 -2.82 2.96
C LEU A 36 11.00 -4.28 3.26
N SER A 37 11.81 -4.87 4.11
CA SER A 37 11.66 -6.28 4.45
C SER A 37 11.26 -6.53 5.90
N SER A 38 11.12 -5.49 6.71
CA SER A 38 10.77 -5.66 8.11
C SER A 38 9.93 -4.48 8.60
N PHE A 39 9.21 -4.71 9.69
CA PHE A 39 8.45 -3.64 10.31
C PHE A 39 9.36 -2.62 10.99
N ASP A 40 10.53 -3.05 11.45
CA ASP A 40 11.49 -2.12 12.04
C ASP A 40 11.87 -1.04 11.04
N GLU A 41 12.04 -1.42 9.78
CA GLU A 41 12.35 -0.46 8.73
C GLU A 41 11.18 0.50 8.48
N VAL A 42 9.95 -0.01 8.56
CA VAL A 42 8.78 0.85 8.42
C VAL A 42 8.78 1.89 9.52
N GLN A 43 9.02 1.46 10.76
CA GLN A 43 9.05 2.38 11.89
C GLN A 43 10.12 3.45 11.71
N ALA A 44 11.30 3.03 11.24
CA ALA A 44 12.39 3.97 11.05
C ALA A 44 12.05 5.04 10.02
N LEU A 45 11.41 4.66 8.93
CA LEU A 45 11.09 5.61 7.86
C LEU A 45 9.86 6.46 8.16
N THR A 46 8.98 5.99 9.03
CA THR A 46 7.74 6.72 9.31
C THR A 46 7.80 7.50 10.62
N ARG A 47 8.98 7.67 11.18
CA ARG A 47 9.14 8.57 12.31
C ARG A 47 9.03 10.02 11.79
N SER A 48 8.92 10.94 12.73
CA SER A 48 8.72 12.35 12.37
C SER A 48 9.97 12.93 11.72
N ASN A 49 10.24 12.52 10.49
CA ASN A 49 11.42 13.03 9.77
C ASN A 49 11.02 13.92 8.58
N GLY A 50 9.76 14.28 8.51
CA GLY A 50 9.33 15.21 7.48
C GLY A 50 8.94 14.59 6.15
N VAL A 51 9.05 13.27 6.01
CA VAL A 51 8.66 12.59 4.78
C VAL A 51 7.36 11.86 4.98
N THR A 52 6.36 12.21 4.18
CA THR A 52 5.05 11.57 4.24
C THR A 52 4.94 10.57 3.09
N PHE A 53 4.41 9.40 3.41
CA PHE A 53 4.18 8.37 2.41
C PHE A 53 2.69 8.28 2.13
N ASP A 54 2.35 8.24 0.86
CA ASP A 54 0.96 8.25 0.46
C ASP A 54 0.29 6.90 0.65
N LEU A 55 1.05 5.82 0.50
CA LEU A 55 0.51 4.48 0.68
C LEU A 55 1.57 3.56 1.26
N LEU A 56 1.18 2.86 2.33
CA LEU A 56 1.96 1.75 2.87
C LEU A 56 1.27 0.45 2.48
N ILE A 57 1.99 -0.41 1.78
CA ILE A 57 1.51 -1.75 1.44
C ILE A 57 2.28 -2.71 2.33
N ILE A 58 1.60 -3.40 3.22
CA ILE A 58 2.29 -4.19 4.23
C ILE A 58 1.65 -5.55 4.45
N ASN A 59 2.51 -6.56 4.54
CA ASN A 59 2.13 -7.93 4.88
C ASN A 59 2.11 -8.07 6.39
N THR A 60 0.98 -8.49 6.95
CA THR A 60 0.85 -8.62 8.41
C THR A 60 1.81 -9.65 9.00
N ALA A 61 2.36 -10.53 8.18
CA ALA A 61 3.34 -11.49 8.66
C ALA A 61 4.55 -10.80 9.28
N LEU A 62 4.83 -9.56 8.88
CA LEU A 62 5.94 -8.80 9.45
C LEU A 62 5.69 -8.38 10.89
N MET A 63 4.44 -8.48 11.33
CA MET A 63 4.08 -8.05 12.69
C MET A 63 4.32 -9.13 13.73
N ARG A 64 4.73 -10.31 13.33
CA ARG A 64 4.99 -11.39 14.27
C ARG A 64 6.07 -10.95 15.26
N GLY A 65 5.79 -11.16 16.52
CA GLY A 65 6.71 -10.76 17.56
C GLY A 65 6.66 -9.29 17.93
N HIS A 66 5.86 -8.49 17.24
CA HIS A 66 5.68 -7.09 17.58
C HIS A 66 4.38 -6.93 18.34
N PRO A 67 4.40 -6.31 19.51
CA PRO A 67 3.18 -6.09 20.29
C PRO A 67 2.34 -4.92 19.79
N ILE A 68 2.66 -4.41 18.63
CA ILE A 68 2.02 -3.22 18.08
C ILE A 68 0.78 -3.60 17.28
N ASP A 69 -0.30 -2.86 17.48
CA ASP A 69 -1.50 -2.98 16.66
C ASP A 69 -1.24 -2.23 15.36
N LEU A 70 -1.09 -2.96 14.27
CA LEU A 70 -0.72 -2.35 12.99
C LEU A 70 -1.76 -1.35 12.52
N LEU A 71 -3.03 -1.67 12.66
CA LEU A 71 -4.09 -0.78 12.21
C LEU A 71 -4.06 0.53 12.96
N LYS A 72 -3.89 0.45 14.28
CA LYS A 72 -3.79 1.63 15.11
C LYS A 72 -2.54 2.43 14.76
N TYR A 73 -1.43 1.74 14.53
CA TYR A 73 -0.19 2.39 14.15
C TYR A 73 -0.38 3.22 12.88
N CYS A 74 -1.02 2.63 11.88
CA CYS A 74 -1.24 3.33 10.62
C CYS A 74 -2.18 4.52 10.77
N ARG A 75 -3.22 4.36 11.58
CA ARG A 75 -4.18 5.44 11.76
C ARG A 75 -3.60 6.62 12.52
N GLU A 76 -2.69 6.34 13.44
CA GLU A 76 -2.13 7.39 14.30
C GLU A 76 -0.85 7.99 13.75
N ASN A 77 -0.29 7.41 12.70
CA ASN A 77 0.98 7.88 12.16
C ASN A 77 0.74 8.89 11.05
N LEU A 78 1.13 10.13 11.31
CA LEU A 78 0.90 11.20 10.33
C LEU A 78 1.76 11.08 9.08
N MET A 79 2.80 10.25 9.12
CA MET A 79 3.66 10.04 7.96
C MET A 79 3.08 9.01 7.00
N ILE A 80 2.00 8.33 7.38
CA ILE A 80 1.32 7.35 6.53
C ILE A 80 -0.08 7.86 6.24
N ARG A 81 -0.36 8.18 4.99
CA ARG A 81 -1.67 8.73 4.64
C ARG A 81 -2.70 7.63 4.42
N HIS A 82 -2.29 6.55 3.77
CA HIS A 82 -3.19 5.43 3.48
C HIS A 82 -2.44 4.14 3.68
N ALA A 83 -3.15 3.06 3.94
CA ALA A 83 -2.53 1.77 4.14
C ALA A 83 -3.32 0.65 3.46
N LEU A 84 -2.60 -0.23 2.79
CA LEU A 84 -3.15 -1.45 2.22
C LEU A 84 -2.49 -2.60 2.96
N ILE A 85 -3.28 -3.26 3.80
CA ILE A 85 -2.79 -4.30 4.69
C ILE A 85 -3.27 -5.65 4.16
N TYR A 86 -2.37 -6.61 4.03
CA TYR A 86 -2.75 -7.93 3.58
C TYR A 86 -2.09 -9.00 4.43
N ASP A 87 -2.73 -10.16 4.47
CA ASP A 87 -2.22 -11.32 5.19
C ASP A 87 -1.81 -12.36 4.17
N GLY A 88 -0.52 -12.43 3.90
CA GLY A 88 0.00 -13.33 2.88
C GLY A 88 -0.13 -14.79 3.21
N GLU A 89 -0.51 -15.11 4.45
CA GLU A 89 -0.63 -16.51 4.87
C GLU A 89 -2.06 -16.99 4.95
N CYS A 90 -3.01 -16.08 4.85
CA CYS A 90 -4.41 -16.42 4.98
C CYS A 90 -4.99 -16.87 3.65
N ALA A 91 -5.80 -17.92 3.66
CA ALA A 91 -6.42 -18.43 2.44
C ALA A 91 -7.76 -17.77 2.15
N GLN A 92 -8.29 -17.06 3.10
CA GLN A 92 -9.61 -16.44 2.91
C GLN A 92 -9.50 -15.22 2.01
N ARG A 93 -10.58 -14.94 1.34
CA ARG A 93 -10.64 -13.80 0.45
C ARG A 93 -11.66 -12.81 0.94
N SER A 94 -11.19 -11.75 1.49
CA SER A 94 -12.09 -10.68 1.89
C SER A 94 -11.37 -9.37 1.79
N VAL A 95 -12.10 -8.37 1.37
CA VAL A 95 -11.59 -7.02 1.31
C VAL A 95 -12.48 -6.20 2.22
N MET A 96 -11.91 -5.65 3.26
CA MET A 96 -12.68 -4.90 4.23
C MET A 96 -12.14 -3.49 4.34
N PRO A 97 -12.94 -2.49 3.96
CA PRO A 97 -12.55 -1.12 4.23
C PRO A 97 -12.59 -0.89 5.72
N VAL A 98 -11.54 -0.32 6.25
CA VAL A 98 -11.39 -0.21 7.68
C VAL A 98 -11.51 1.22 8.16
N SER A 99 -11.16 2.16 7.33
CA SER A 99 -11.17 3.54 7.76
C SER A 99 -12.50 4.20 7.50
N ALA A 100 -12.92 5.02 8.42
CA ALA A 100 -14.15 5.76 8.29
C ALA A 100 -13.90 7.25 8.08
N SER A 101 -12.66 7.68 8.06
CA SER A 101 -12.41 9.11 7.98
C SER A 101 -11.71 9.46 6.68
N GLN A 102 -10.74 10.30 6.74
CA GLN A 102 -10.11 10.85 5.54
C GLN A 102 -9.09 9.93 4.91
N THR A 103 -8.58 8.97 5.66
CA THR A 103 -7.59 8.05 5.13
C THR A 103 -8.23 6.73 4.76
N LEU A 104 -7.65 6.08 3.77
CA LEU A 104 -8.14 4.79 3.31
C LEU A 104 -7.26 3.69 3.87
N HIS A 105 -7.87 2.76 4.59
CA HIS A 105 -7.18 1.59 5.08
C HIS A 105 -7.93 0.36 4.58
N LEU A 106 -7.28 -0.44 3.77
CA LEU A 106 -7.86 -1.64 3.22
C LEU A 106 -7.16 -2.85 3.79
N SER A 107 -7.93 -3.89 4.06
CA SER A 107 -7.40 -5.13 4.59
C SER A 107 -7.73 -6.26 3.61
N LEU A 108 -6.71 -6.95 3.16
CA LEU A 108 -6.86 -8.06 2.22
C LEU A 108 -6.43 -9.35 2.88
N SER A 109 -7.05 -10.45 2.49
CA SER A 109 -6.70 -11.75 3.02
C SER A 109 -5.59 -12.44 2.24
N GLN A 110 -5.04 -11.77 1.25
CA GLN A 110 -3.91 -12.30 0.50
C GLN A 110 -3.18 -11.15 -0.15
N SER A 111 -2.02 -11.48 -0.72
CA SER A 111 -1.18 -10.48 -1.38
C SER A 111 -1.98 -9.76 -2.46
N PRO A 112 -1.80 -8.45 -2.60
CA PRO A 112 -2.58 -7.70 -3.59
C PRO A 112 -2.20 -8.09 -5.01
N ASP A 113 -3.21 -8.23 -5.84
CA ASP A 113 -2.98 -8.39 -7.27
C ASP A 113 -3.16 -7.03 -7.93
N PHE A 114 -3.02 -7.03 -9.26
CA PHE A 114 -3.09 -5.77 -10.00
C PHE A 114 -4.44 -5.08 -9.81
N ASN A 115 -5.52 -5.86 -9.81
CA ASN A 115 -6.86 -5.28 -9.63
C ASN A 115 -7.03 -4.66 -8.26
N ALA A 116 -6.51 -5.31 -7.22
CA ALA A 116 -6.60 -4.77 -5.88
C ALA A 116 -5.83 -3.46 -5.77
N LEU A 117 -4.66 -3.39 -6.39
CA LEU A 117 -3.89 -2.16 -6.39
C LEU A 117 -4.62 -1.05 -7.15
N CYS A 118 -5.23 -1.38 -8.28
CA CYS A 118 -5.97 -0.38 -9.04
C CYS A 118 -7.10 0.20 -8.22
N ARG A 119 -7.85 -0.65 -7.50
CA ARG A 119 -8.94 -0.16 -6.66
C ARG A 119 -8.43 0.75 -5.55
N CYS A 120 -7.31 0.37 -4.96
CA CYS A 120 -6.73 1.18 -3.90
C CYS A 120 -6.33 2.56 -4.44
N LEU A 121 -5.71 2.56 -5.62
CA LEU A 121 -5.24 3.81 -6.22
C LEU A 121 -6.37 4.69 -6.72
N GLU A 122 -7.51 4.11 -7.06
CA GLU A 122 -8.69 4.92 -7.40
C GLU A 122 -9.05 5.86 -6.28
N ALA A 123 -8.94 5.39 -5.06
CA ALA A 123 -9.35 6.17 -3.91
C ALA A 123 -8.35 7.27 -3.56
N LEU A 124 -7.07 6.99 -3.74
CA LEU A 124 -6.07 7.97 -3.33
C LEU A 124 -5.49 8.80 -4.47
N ASP A 125 -5.75 8.39 -5.70
CA ASP A 125 -5.30 9.15 -6.88
C ASP A 125 -6.35 9.06 -7.96
N PRO A 126 -7.39 9.89 -7.91
CA PRO A 126 -8.44 9.85 -8.94
C PRO A 126 -7.90 10.08 -10.35
N ALA A 127 -6.79 10.79 -10.49
CA ALA A 127 -6.20 11.00 -11.80
C ALA A 127 -5.70 9.70 -12.40
N ALA A 128 -5.25 8.76 -11.55
CA ALA A 128 -4.81 7.47 -12.04
C ALA A 128 -5.97 6.71 -12.66
N MET A 129 -7.14 6.79 -12.03
CA MET A 129 -8.33 6.12 -12.57
C MET A 129 -8.71 6.69 -13.93
N ALA A 130 -8.70 8.00 -14.03
CA ALA A 130 -9.03 8.66 -15.30
C ALA A 130 -8.03 8.25 -16.38
N ARG A 131 -6.75 8.13 -16.01
CA ARG A 131 -5.74 7.72 -16.96
C ARG A 131 -5.95 6.29 -17.44
N VAL A 132 -6.28 5.40 -16.51
CA VAL A 132 -6.54 4.01 -16.87
C VAL A 132 -7.73 3.92 -17.81
N ALA A 133 -8.79 4.65 -17.52
CA ALA A 133 -9.96 4.68 -18.40
C ALA A 133 -9.59 5.25 -19.76
N GLY A 134 -8.76 6.27 -19.81
CA GLY A 134 -8.34 6.87 -21.04
C GLY A 134 -7.46 5.95 -21.88
N MET A 135 -6.85 4.97 -21.26
CA MET A 135 -6.03 4.00 -21.97
C MET A 135 -6.83 2.81 -22.46
N SER A 136 -8.11 2.82 -22.23
CA SER A 136 -8.97 1.73 -22.65
C SER A 136 -8.87 1.52 -24.15
N PRO A 137 -8.90 0.26 -24.61
CA PRO A 137 -8.82 0.00 -26.05
C PRO A 137 -10.02 0.47 -26.83
N THR A 138 -11.01 0.96 -26.15
CA THR A 138 -12.18 1.51 -26.87
C THR A 138 -11.87 2.82 -27.56
N ARG A 139 -10.72 3.31 -27.37
CA ARG A 139 -10.31 4.55 -28.00
C ARG A 139 -10.07 4.39 -29.45
#